data_61611987cfde9d86960b511e4072b91c
#
_entry.id   61611987cfde9d86960b511e4072b91c
#
_cell.length_a   1.000
_cell.length_b   1.000
_cell.length_c   1.000
_cell.angle_alpha   90.00
_cell.angle_beta   90.00
_cell.angle_gamma   90.00
#
_symmetry.space_group_name_H-M   'P 1'
#
loop_
_entity.id
_entity.type
_entity.pdbx_description
1 polymer ?
#
loop_
_entity_poly.entity_id
_entity_poly.type
_entity_poly.pdbx_seq_one_letter_code
_entity_poly.pdbx_strand_id
1 'polypeptide(L)'
;MKAMDTATARRKGIKLRATVIYRRDGEVLFVRKRNAKWNLPGGTVERDETPLEAAHREMAEETGLAFDELRYIAEFREEKVIHYLFEARKAAAKPRPGNEIEACRWIKPKAVSKRRVRRPIKTILKRCA
;
A
#
# COMPACT_ATOMS: atom_id res chain seq x y z
N MET A 1 -2.87 -14.52 -9.14
CA MET A 1 -2.27 -13.27 -9.65
C MET A 1 -1.01 -13.57 -10.46
N LYS A 2 -0.91 -12.96 -11.60
CA LYS A 2 0.30 -13.06 -12.40
C LYS A 2 0.94 -11.68 -12.50
N ALA A 3 2.04 -11.49 -11.80
CA ALA A 3 2.74 -10.21 -11.76
C ALA A 3 3.74 -10.09 -12.92
N MET A 4 3.99 -8.85 -13.34
CA MET A 4 5.06 -8.57 -14.28
C MET A 4 6.41 -8.90 -13.62
N ASP A 5 7.31 -9.49 -14.37
CA ASP A 5 8.67 -9.75 -13.95
C ASP A 5 9.38 -8.42 -13.62
N THR A 6 10.10 -8.38 -12.50
CA THR A 6 10.80 -7.16 -12.06
C THR A 6 11.86 -6.71 -13.06
N ALA A 7 12.54 -7.64 -13.71
CA ALA A 7 13.53 -7.29 -14.74
C ALA A 7 12.87 -6.64 -15.95
N THR A 8 11.71 -7.15 -16.38
CA THR A 8 10.94 -6.59 -17.48
C THR A 8 10.45 -5.20 -17.14
N ALA A 9 9.92 -5.03 -15.91
CA ALA A 9 9.45 -3.72 -15.45
C ALA A 9 10.57 -2.69 -15.44
N ARG A 10 11.75 -3.07 -14.96
CA ARG A 10 12.91 -2.19 -14.93
C ARG A 10 13.30 -1.72 -16.33
N ARG A 11 13.34 -2.65 -17.30
CA ARG A 11 13.66 -2.29 -18.70
C ARG A 11 12.65 -1.31 -19.28
N LYS A 12 11.39 -1.42 -18.89
CA LYS A 12 10.30 -0.54 -19.38
C LYS A 12 10.17 0.74 -18.56
N GLY A 13 10.96 0.93 -17.52
CA GLY A 13 10.83 2.08 -16.63
C GLY A 13 9.56 2.06 -15.81
N ILE A 14 9.02 0.89 -15.54
CA ILE A 14 7.78 0.70 -14.76
C ILE A 14 8.15 0.30 -13.34
N LYS A 15 7.54 0.98 -12.37
CA LYS A 15 7.67 0.63 -10.96
C LYS A 15 6.56 -0.34 -10.56
N LEU A 16 6.93 -1.48 -10.00
CA LEU A 16 5.99 -2.42 -9.43
C LEU A 16 5.87 -2.12 -7.94
N ARG A 17 4.67 -1.85 -7.46
CA ARG A 17 4.43 -1.53 -6.07
C ARG A 17 3.39 -2.46 -5.47
N ALA A 18 3.67 -2.99 -4.28
CA ALA A 18 2.67 -3.69 -3.48
C ALA A 18 2.01 -2.64 -2.58
N THR A 19 0.70 -2.55 -2.62
CA THR A 19 -0.07 -1.53 -1.89
C THR A 19 -1.13 -2.23 -1.06
N VAL A 20 -1.26 -1.86 0.21
CA VAL A 20 -2.14 -2.55 1.14
C VAL A 20 -3.28 -1.64 1.58
N ILE A 21 -4.51 -2.16 1.49
CA ILE A 21 -5.70 -1.49 2.01
C ILE A 21 -6.09 -2.24 3.28
N TYR A 22 -5.83 -1.63 4.42
CA TYR A 22 -6.19 -2.18 5.71
C TYR A 22 -7.35 -1.37 6.28
N ARG A 23 -8.52 -1.99 6.35
CA ARG A 23 -9.75 -1.36 6.84
C ARG A 23 -10.06 -1.84 8.25
N ARG A 24 -10.53 -0.90 9.07
CA ARG A 24 -10.94 -1.18 10.44
C ARG A 24 -11.98 -0.14 10.86
N ASP A 25 -13.13 -0.61 11.31
CA ASP A 25 -14.21 0.28 11.81
C ASP A 25 -14.57 1.41 10.83
N GLY A 26 -14.62 1.09 9.54
CA GLY A 26 -14.98 2.07 8.52
C GLY A 26 -13.87 3.03 8.12
N GLU A 27 -12.67 2.83 8.65
CA GLU A 27 -11.50 3.65 8.33
C GLU A 27 -10.43 2.83 7.63
N VAL A 28 -9.54 3.52 6.91
CA VAL A 28 -8.43 2.92 6.19
C VAL A 28 -7.13 3.44 6.79
N LEU A 29 -6.16 2.54 6.94
CA LEU A 29 -4.85 2.93 7.46
C LEU A 29 -4.04 3.66 6.39
N PHE A 30 -3.56 4.85 6.74
CA PHE A 30 -2.64 5.63 5.92
C PHE A 30 -1.33 5.82 6.64
N VAL A 31 -0.28 6.01 5.86
CA VAL A 31 1.06 6.32 6.35
C VAL A 31 1.56 7.58 5.65
N ARG A 32 2.51 8.26 6.30
CA ARG A 32 3.10 9.46 5.72
C ARG A 32 4.57 9.52 6.05
N LYS A 33 5.38 9.75 5.02
CA LYS A 33 6.79 10.08 5.18
C LYS A 33 6.92 11.56 5.52
N ARG A 34 8.06 11.95 6.07
CA ARG A 34 8.33 13.35 6.41
C ARG A 34 8.15 14.25 5.18
N ASN A 35 7.40 15.33 5.34
CA ASN A 35 7.13 16.31 4.30
C ASN A 35 6.48 15.73 3.03
N ALA A 36 5.79 14.61 3.17
CA ALA A 36 5.12 13.95 2.05
C ALA A 36 3.60 13.95 2.22
N LYS A 37 2.91 13.59 1.16
CA LYS A 37 1.46 13.38 1.20
C LYS A 37 1.15 12.05 1.86
N TRP A 38 -0.07 11.91 2.38
CA TRP A 38 -0.57 10.64 2.89
C TRP A 38 -0.63 9.61 1.77
N ASN A 39 -0.34 8.38 2.11
CA ASN A 39 -0.31 7.28 1.16
C ASN A 39 -0.79 6.01 1.85
N LEU A 40 -1.19 5.03 1.05
CA LEU A 40 -1.44 3.69 1.60
C LEU A 40 -0.09 3.02 1.89
N PRO A 41 -0.04 2.16 2.92
CA PRO A 41 1.18 1.40 3.19
C PRO A 41 1.57 0.56 1.98
N GLY A 42 2.86 0.40 1.77
CA GLY A 42 3.37 -0.40 0.68
C GLY A 42 4.68 0.14 0.15
N GLY A 43 5.16 -0.49 -0.89
CA GLY A 43 6.42 -0.07 -1.49
C GLY A 43 6.80 -0.90 -2.70
N THR A 44 7.98 -0.62 -3.22
CA THR A 44 8.48 -1.26 -4.43
C THR A 44 8.71 -2.75 -4.20
N VAL A 45 8.25 -3.56 -5.16
CA VAL A 45 8.54 -4.99 -5.18
C VAL A 45 10.02 -5.14 -5.55
N GLU A 46 10.77 -5.78 -4.67
CA GLU A 46 12.20 -5.97 -4.87
C GLU A 46 12.48 -7.16 -5.78
N ARG A 47 13.71 -7.22 -6.28
CA ARG A 47 14.18 -8.33 -7.08
C ARG A 47 14.02 -9.64 -6.30
N ASP A 48 13.55 -10.68 -6.98
CA ASP A 48 13.32 -12.01 -6.40
C ASP A 48 12.26 -12.05 -5.32
N GLU A 49 11.42 -11.02 -5.28
CA GLU A 49 10.32 -10.91 -4.34
C GLU A 49 9.00 -10.93 -5.11
N THR A 50 7.99 -11.64 -4.59
CA THR A 50 6.65 -11.55 -5.14
C THR A 50 5.96 -10.30 -4.59
N PRO A 51 4.92 -9.79 -5.27
CA PRO A 51 4.14 -8.68 -4.71
C PRO A 51 3.56 -8.99 -3.33
N LEU A 52 3.14 -10.23 -3.08
CA LEU A 52 2.63 -10.63 -1.77
C LEU A 52 3.71 -10.56 -0.69
N GLU A 53 4.91 -11.03 -1.01
CA GLU A 53 6.04 -10.94 -0.09
C GLU A 53 6.39 -9.47 0.20
N ALA A 54 6.38 -8.64 -0.84
CA ALA A 54 6.62 -7.21 -0.69
C ALA A 54 5.56 -6.56 0.22
N ALA A 55 4.30 -6.94 0.05
CA ALA A 55 3.21 -6.40 0.87
C ALA A 55 3.44 -6.73 2.34
N HIS A 56 3.77 -7.97 2.67
CA HIS A 56 4.06 -8.37 4.05
C HIS A 56 5.26 -7.62 4.61
N ARG A 57 6.34 -7.54 3.84
CA ARG A 57 7.56 -6.85 4.26
C ARG A 57 7.32 -5.38 4.52
N GLU A 58 6.66 -4.69 3.59
CA GLU A 58 6.40 -3.26 3.73
C GLU A 58 5.49 -2.95 4.91
N MET A 59 4.47 -3.78 5.16
CA MET A 59 3.62 -3.59 6.33
C MET A 59 4.42 -3.70 7.62
N ALA A 60 5.30 -4.69 7.72
CA ALA A 60 6.15 -4.84 8.89
C ALA A 60 7.09 -3.65 9.06
N GLU A 61 7.73 -3.22 7.98
CA GLU A 61 8.69 -2.10 8.03
C GLU A 61 8.02 -0.78 8.35
N GLU A 62 6.90 -0.48 7.71
CA GLU A 62 6.26 0.84 7.81
C GLU A 62 5.31 0.99 9.00
N THR A 63 4.68 -0.09 9.43
CA THR A 63 3.63 -0.02 10.46
C THR A 63 3.87 -0.95 11.64
N GLY A 64 4.87 -1.81 11.56
CA GLY A 64 5.13 -2.82 12.59
C GLY A 64 4.09 -3.93 12.64
N LEU A 65 3.19 -3.99 11.67
CA LEU A 65 2.11 -4.98 11.67
C LEU A 65 2.49 -6.22 10.89
N ALA A 66 2.14 -7.38 11.47
CA ALA A 66 2.23 -8.66 10.80
C ALA A 66 0.81 -9.21 10.62
N PHE A 67 0.55 -9.76 9.47
CA PHE A 67 -0.75 -10.34 9.13
C PHE A 67 -0.59 -11.81 8.80
N ASP A 68 -1.55 -12.63 9.25
CA ASP A 68 -1.58 -14.03 8.84
C ASP A 68 -1.88 -14.14 7.35
N GLU A 69 -2.69 -13.22 6.84
CA GLU A 69 -3.12 -13.25 5.46
C GLU A 69 -3.27 -11.85 4.88
N LEU A 70 -2.69 -11.64 3.70
CA LEU A 70 -2.95 -10.48 2.87
C LEU A 70 -3.55 -11.01 1.57
N ARG A 71 -4.76 -10.57 1.25
CA ARG A 71 -5.48 -11.09 0.08
C ARG A 71 -5.32 -10.17 -1.11
N TYR A 72 -4.86 -10.72 -2.23
CA TYR A 72 -4.80 -9.97 -3.48
C TYR A 72 -6.21 -9.63 -3.95
N ILE A 73 -6.45 -8.38 -4.32
CA ILE A 73 -7.75 -7.92 -4.79
C ILE A 73 -7.76 -7.39 -6.21
N ALA A 74 -6.73 -6.67 -6.63
CA ALA A 74 -6.74 -6.06 -7.95
C ALA A 74 -5.39 -5.48 -8.32
N GLU A 75 -5.24 -5.21 -9.61
CA GLU A 75 -4.11 -4.48 -10.16
C GLU A 75 -4.63 -3.10 -10.60
N PHE A 76 -3.90 -2.05 -10.25
CA PHE A 76 -4.22 -0.71 -10.68
C PHE A 76 -3.00 -0.11 -11.38
N ARG A 77 -3.18 0.29 -12.64
CA ARG A 77 -2.09 0.88 -13.43
C ARG A 77 -2.20 2.38 -13.51
N GLU A 78 -1.10 3.03 -13.25
CA GLU A 78 -0.86 4.41 -13.59
C GLU A 78 0.29 4.45 -14.59
N GLU A 79 0.54 5.61 -15.17
CA GLU A 79 1.50 5.81 -16.25
C GLU A 79 2.78 4.96 -16.13
N LYS A 80 3.49 5.07 -15.02
CA LYS A 80 4.77 4.37 -14.82
C LYS A 80 4.78 3.50 -13.58
N VAL A 81 3.61 3.24 -13.01
CA VAL A 81 3.48 2.45 -11.78
C VAL A 81 2.36 1.43 -11.93
N ILE A 82 2.63 0.20 -11.53
CA ILE A 82 1.61 -0.82 -11.39
C ILE A 82 1.47 -1.10 -9.90
N HIS A 83 0.27 -0.85 -9.37
CA HIS A 83 -0.06 -1.19 -7.99
C HIS A 83 -0.70 -2.57 -7.94
N TYR A 84 -0.07 -3.49 -7.22
CA TYR A 84 -0.71 -4.75 -6.87
C TYR A 84 -1.36 -4.53 -5.51
N LEU A 85 -2.69 -4.58 -5.48
CA LEU A 85 -3.48 -4.21 -4.32
C LEU A 85 -3.83 -5.43 -3.47
N PHE A 86 -3.56 -5.32 -2.18
CA PHE A 86 -3.85 -6.36 -1.20
C PHE A 86 -4.75 -5.80 -0.12
N GLU A 87 -5.64 -6.65 0.38
CA GLU A 87 -6.51 -6.31 1.49
C GLU A 87 -6.01 -6.99 2.75
N ALA A 88 -5.87 -6.21 3.81
CA ALA A 88 -5.55 -6.72 5.13
C ALA A 88 -6.83 -6.70 5.97
N ARG A 89 -7.06 -7.74 6.74
CA ARG A 89 -8.26 -7.83 7.56
C ARG A 89 -8.02 -7.58 9.02
N LYS A 90 -7.08 -8.28 9.63
CA LYS A 90 -6.95 -8.26 11.08
C LYS A 90 -5.50 -8.33 11.52
N ALA A 91 -5.12 -7.46 12.43
CA ALA A 91 -3.83 -7.52 13.09
C ALA A 91 -4.03 -7.39 14.58
N ALA A 92 -3.20 -8.08 15.36
CA ALA A 92 -3.31 -8.08 16.81
C ALA A 92 -2.81 -6.78 17.44
N ALA A 93 -1.92 -6.06 16.77
CA ALA A 93 -1.25 -4.90 17.34
C ALA A 93 -1.73 -3.60 16.71
N LYS A 94 -1.44 -2.47 17.37
CA LYS A 94 -1.68 -1.15 16.82
C LYS A 94 -0.57 -0.78 15.86
N PRO A 95 -0.89 -0.05 14.76
CA PRO A 95 0.15 0.46 13.86
C PRO A 95 1.08 1.42 14.60
N ARG A 96 2.37 1.32 14.32
CA ARG A 96 3.39 2.24 14.80
C ARG A 96 4.29 2.64 13.66
N PRO A 97 4.58 3.95 13.49
CA PRO A 97 5.47 4.37 12.42
C PRO A 97 6.83 3.68 12.53
N GLY A 98 7.28 3.12 11.43
CA GLY A 98 8.59 2.48 11.33
C GLY A 98 9.31 2.91 10.07
N ASN A 99 10.59 2.58 9.98
CA ASN A 99 11.42 2.92 8.83
C ASN A 99 11.34 4.43 8.56
N GLU A 100 10.99 4.85 7.34
CA GLU A 100 10.91 6.25 6.95
C GLU A 100 9.55 6.89 7.26
N ILE A 101 8.64 6.15 7.85
CA ILE A 101 7.29 6.64 8.13
C ILE A 101 7.30 7.53 9.38
N GLU A 102 6.79 8.74 9.23
CA GLU A 102 6.67 9.69 10.34
C GLU A 102 5.37 9.50 11.11
N ALA A 103 4.28 9.13 10.42
CA ALA A 103 2.97 9.01 11.03
C ALA A 103 2.12 7.92 10.38
N CYS A 104 1.30 7.28 11.21
CA CYS A 104 0.23 6.38 10.78
C CYS A 104 -1.09 7.00 11.23
N ARG A 105 -2.12 6.91 10.39
CA ARG A 105 -3.44 7.47 10.74
C ARG A 105 -4.55 6.67 10.09
N TRP A 106 -5.62 6.47 10.84
CA TRP A 106 -6.87 5.92 10.31
C TRP A 106 -7.68 7.07 9.74
N ILE A 107 -8.09 6.95 8.47
CA ILE A 107 -8.82 8.00 7.78
C ILE A 107 -10.06 7.38 7.13
N LYS A 108 -11.21 8.01 7.32
CA LYS A 108 -12.44 7.58 6.64
C LYS A 108 -12.31 7.86 5.15
N PRO A 109 -12.74 6.93 4.27
CA PRO A 109 -12.63 7.14 2.83
C PRO A 109 -13.23 8.47 2.34
N LYS A 110 -14.37 8.88 2.90
CA LYS A 110 -15.00 10.15 2.53
C LYS A 110 -14.22 11.38 2.96
N ALA A 111 -13.30 11.24 3.91
CA ALA A 111 -12.47 12.36 4.37
C ALA A 111 -11.16 12.48 3.59
N VAL A 112 -10.86 11.51 2.72
CA VAL A 112 -9.63 11.50 1.92
C VAL A 112 -9.53 12.72 1.02
N SER A 113 -10.63 13.18 0.45
CA SER A 113 -10.64 14.35 -0.43
C SER A 113 -10.22 15.66 0.26
N LYS A 114 -10.34 15.69 1.60
CA LYS A 114 -9.99 16.86 2.40
C LYS A 114 -8.56 16.82 2.94
N ARG A 115 -7.80 15.78 2.57
CA ARG A 115 -6.44 15.57 3.05
C ARG A 115 -5.46 15.61 1.89
N ARG A 116 -4.21 15.92 2.21
CA ARG A 116 -3.13 15.82 1.22
C ARG A 116 -2.76 14.36 1.04
N VAL A 117 -3.43 13.73 0.10
CA VAL A 117 -3.25 12.31 -0.21
C VAL A 117 -2.72 12.19 -1.64
N ARG A 118 -1.85 11.22 -1.87
CA ARG A 118 -1.34 10.96 -3.21
C ARG A 118 -2.51 10.68 -4.15
N ARG A 119 -2.45 11.29 -5.35
CA ARG A 119 -3.55 11.25 -6.32
C ARG A 119 -4.08 9.83 -6.62
N PRO A 120 -3.22 8.83 -6.89
CA PRO A 120 -3.73 7.49 -7.24
C PRO A 120 -4.59 6.87 -6.15
N ILE A 121 -4.32 7.20 -4.88
CA ILE A 121 -4.99 6.59 -3.75
C ILE A 121 -6.49 6.87 -3.74
N LYS A 122 -6.88 8.08 -4.12
CA LYS A 122 -8.31 8.44 -4.18
C LYS A 122 -9.05 7.55 -5.18
N THR A 123 -8.45 7.33 -6.34
CA THR A 123 -9.04 6.48 -7.37
C THR A 123 -9.07 5.01 -6.93
N ILE A 124 -7.98 4.53 -6.33
CA ILE A 124 -7.89 3.17 -5.82
C ILE A 124 -9.00 2.89 -4.82
N LEU A 125 -9.19 3.78 -3.85
CA LEU A 125 -10.20 3.59 -2.82
C LEU A 125 -11.62 3.59 -3.37
N LYS A 126 -11.88 4.40 -4.40
CA LYS A 126 -13.19 4.39 -5.07
C LYS A 126 -13.47 3.06 -5.75
N ARG A 127 -12.47 2.49 -6.42
CA ARG A 127 -12.62 1.23 -7.16
C ARG A 127 -12.69 0.01 -6.24
N CYS A 128 -12.06 0.10 -5.08
CA CYS A 128 -11.98 -1.01 -4.14
C CYS A 128 -12.89 -0.82 -2.91
N ALA A 129 -13.89 0.03 -3.04
CA ALA A 129 -14.83 0.31 -1.97
C ALA A 129 -15.70 -0.92 -1.65
#